data_c5d4fe0bb49cdaa4d9ea0d65be408c55
#
_entry.id   c5d4fe0bb49cdaa4d9ea0d65be408c55
#
_cell.length_a   1.000
_cell.length_b   1.000
_cell.length_c   1.000
_cell.angle_alpha   90.00
_cell.angle_beta   90.00
_cell.angle_gamma   90.00
#
_symmetry.space_group_name_H-M   'P 1'
#
loop_
_entity.id
_entity.type
_entity.pdbx_description
1 polymer ?
#
loop_
_entity_poly.entity_id
_entity_poly.type
_entity_poly.pdbx_seq_one_letter_code
_entity_poly.pdbx_strand_id
1 'polypeptide(L)'
;HRHTAKQLLAAAGIPVARGAKFTKWPDAKAAFEHSFAHKSIVVKPEARSQGEAVEQFSIPPTEKQFDRAFHEANRHHGVLIEMMARGTTYHFTIIGQQVLSVLETAAANVVGDGRKAIKELIALKNGHRATSRQLQLDASARRQLKAQALTPETVLQRGQQVFLTTAAHPQTGGDLYDVTDEIDDSYKQLALKAAATLDLPVAAVDIVIDNLYAPYDPEADGQAN
;
A
#
# COMPACT_ATOMS: atom_id res chain seq x y z
N HIS A 1 -0.39 -1.71 -19.15
CA HIS A 1 -1.22 -0.84 -18.31
C HIS A 1 -1.84 -1.64 -17.16
N ARG A 2 -2.03 -1.02 -15.98
CA ARG A 2 -2.57 -1.67 -14.77
C ARG A 2 -3.93 -2.33 -15.00
N HIS A 3 -4.82 -1.66 -15.71
CA HIS A 3 -6.16 -2.19 -15.99
C HIS A 3 -6.12 -3.46 -16.84
N THR A 4 -5.29 -3.51 -17.87
CA THR A 4 -5.13 -4.71 -18.72
C THR A 4 -4.55 -5.88 -17.94
N ALA A 5 -3.50 -5.66 -17.13
CA ALA A 5 -2.93 -6.69 -16.28
C ALA A 5 -3.99 -7.25 -15.32
N LYS A 6 -4.78 -6.39 -14.70
CA LYS A 6 -5.88 -6.77 -13.82
C LYS A 6 -6.94 -7.64 -14.50
N GLN A 7 -7.32 -7.30 -15.74
CA GLN A 7 -8.27 -8.10 -16.51
C GLN A 7 -7.73 -9.50 -16.84
N LEU A 8 -6.45 -9.61 -17.23
CA LEU A 8 -5.80 -10.89 -17.50
C LEU A 8 -5.71 -11.76 -16.24
N LEU A 9 -5.32 -11.17 -15.10
CA LEU A 9 -5.26 -11.87 -13.83
C LEU A 9 -6.64 -12.37 -13.39
N ALA A 10 -7.66 -11.53 -13.47
CA ALA A 10 -9.04 -11.91 -13.14
C ALA A 10 -9.56 -13.04 -14.04
N ALA A 11 -9.28 -12.98 -15.34
CA ALA A 11 -9.66 -14.05 -16.29
C ALA A 11 -8.96 -15.38 -15.98
N ALA A 12 -7.76 -15.34 -15.37
CA ALA A 12 -7.03 -16.53 -14.91
C ALA A 12 -7.47 -17.01 -13.51
N GLY A 13 -8.50 -16.41 -12.93
CA GLY A 13 -8.99 -16.73 -11.59
C GLY A 13 -8.04 -16.31 -10.47
N ILE A 14 -7.23 -15.28 -10.70
CA ILE A 14 -6.37 -14.67 -9.68
C ILE A 14 -7.14 -13.49 -9.08
N PRO A 15 -7.24 -13.39 -7.74
CA PRO A 15 -7.96 -12.30 -7.11
C PRO A 15 -7.31 -10.96 -7.43
N VAL A 16 -8.15 -9.97 -7.71
CA VAL A 16 -7.72 -8.60 -7.97
C VAL A 16 -8.64 -7.63 -7.23
N ALA A 17 -8.12 -6.50 -6.78
CA ALA A 17 -8.92 -5.49 -6.12
C ALA A 17 -10.15 -5.11 -6.97
N ARG A 18 -11.34 -5.08 -6.38
CA ARG A 18 -12.57 -4.67 -7.08
C ARG A 18 -12.51 -3.19 -7.42
N GLY A 19 -12.89 -2.84 -8.62
CA GLY A 19 -12.90 -1.45 -9.05
C GLY A 19 -12.98 -1.32 -10.56
N ALA A 20 -12.96 -0.08 -11.03
CA ALA A 20 -13.12 0.24 -12.44
C ALA A 20 -12.21 1.40 -12.86
N LYS A 21 -12.00 1.49 -14.18
CA LYS A 21 -11.29 2.57 -14.83
C LYS A 21 -12.26 3.65 -15.31
N PHE A 22 -11.90 4.90 -15.07
CA PHE A 22 -12.65 6.06 -15.51
C PHE A 22 -11.73 7.06 -16.22
N THR A 23 -12.26 7.73 -17.23
CA THR A 23 -11.55 8.80 -17.95
C THR A 23 -12.30 10.12 -17.85
N LYS A 24 -13.60 10.07 -17.52
CA LYS A 24 -14.47 11.24 -17.43
C LYS A 24 -15.01 11.37 -16.00
N TRP A 25 -15.03 12.61 -15.51
CA TRP A 25 -15.55 12.91 -14.17
C TRP A 25 -17.01 12.51 -13.96
N PRO A 26 -17.96 12.78 -14.87
CA PRO A 26 -19.36 12.40 -14.66
C PRO A 26 -19.55 10.90 -14.41
N ASP A 27 -18.82 10.07 -15.16
CA ASP A 27 -18.89 8.60 -15.02
C ASP A 27 -18.30 8.14 -13.69
N ALA A 28 -17.16 8.72 -13.29
CA ALA A 28 -16.51 8.44 -12.01
C ALA A 28 -17.37 8.89 -10.83
N LYS A 29 -18.01 10.07 -10.93
CA LYS A 29 -18.92 10.61 -9.91
C LYS A 29 -20.12 9.69 -9.73
N ALA A 30 -20.79 9.29 -10.82
CA ALA A 30 -21.92 8.38 -10.75
C ALA A 30 -21.54 7.04 -10.11
N ALA A 31 -20.39 6.47 -10.48
CA ALA A 31 -19.88 5.25 -9.87
C ALA A 31 -19.54 5.45 -8.38
N PHE A 32 -18.98 6.61 -8.00
CA PHE A 32 -18.73 6.94 -6.60
C PHE A 32 -20.01 6.92 -5.79
N GLU A 33 -21.04 7.64 -6.23
CA GLU A 33 -22.32 7.73 -5.53
C GLU A 33 -23.01 6.37 -5.37
N HIS A 34 -22.94 5.50 -6.39
CA HIS A 34 -23.64 4.21 -6.38
C HIS A 34 -22.85 3.07 -5.72
N SER A 35 -21.51 3.09 -5.81
CA SER A 35 -20.69 1.92 -5.49
C SER A 35 -19.60 2.17 -4.46
N PHE A 36 -19.09 3.40 -4.34
CA PHE A 36 -17.88 3.71 -3.57
C PHE A 36 -18.09 4.68 -2.40
N ALA A 37 -19.23 5.42 -2.33
CA ALA A 37 -19.44 6.51 -1.36
C ALA A 37 -19.27 6.09 0.12
N HIS A 38 -19.50 4.81 0.44
CA HIS A 38 -19.40 4.28 1.81
C HIS A 38 -18.30 3.24 1.96
N LYS A 39 -17.30 3.26 1.06
CA LYS A 39 -16.21 2.29 1.03
C LYS A 39 -14.85 2.97 1.20
N SER A 40 -13.94 2.24 1.82
CA SER A 40 -12.52 2.57 1.76
C SER A 40 -12.02 2.31 0.35
N ILE A 41 -11.42 3.31 -0.29
CA ILE A 41 -11.03 3.23 -1.71
C ILE A 41 -9.62 3.74 -1.95
N VAL A 42 -9.06 3.30 -3.07
CA VAL A 42 -7.82 3.82 -3.63
C VAL A 42 -8.13 4.47 -4.96
N VAL A 43 -7.71 5.72 -5.13
CA VAL A 43 -7.78 6.47 -6.40
C VAL A 43 -6.37 6.61 -6.93
N LYS A 44 -6.10 6.12 -8.15
CA LYS A 44 -4.74 6.11 -8.71
C LYS A 44 -4.75 6.27 -10.23
N PRO A 45 -3.68 6.87 -10.82
CA PRO A 45 -3.54 6.92 -12.27
C PRO A 45 -3.35 5.52 -12.86
N GLU A 46 -3.87 5.30 -14.07
CA GLU A 46 -3.67 4.03 -14.77
C GLU A 46 -2.22 3.79 -15.21
N ALA A 47 -1.53 4.85 -15.63
CA ALA A 47 -0.26 4.75 -16.37
C ALA A 47 0.98 5.21 -15.59
N ARG A 48 0.89 5.48 -14.28
CA ARG A 48 2.04 5.92 -13.47
C ARG A 48 2.53 4.84 -12.52
N SER A 49 3.84 4.84 -12.27
CA SER A 49 4.52 4.00 -11.28
C SER A 49 4.99 4.85 -10.08
N GLN A 50 5.49 4.20 -9.04
CA GLN A 50 6.13 4.82 -7.86
C GLN A 50 5.19 5.62 -6.93
N GLY A 51 3.89 5.32 -6.92
CA GLY A 51 2.94 5.94 -5.98
C GLY A 51 2.54 7.38 -6.30
N GLU A 52 2.98 7.93 -7.42
CA GLU A 52 2.67 9.30 -7.84
C GLU A 52 1.15 9.46 -8.08
N ALA A 53 0.53 10.47 -7.48
CA ALA A 53 -0.90 10.76 -7.52
C ALA A 53 -1.80 9.59 -7.08
N VAL A 54 -1.31 8.71 -6.21
CA VAL A 54 -2.10 7.67 -5.54
C VAL A 54 -2.63 8.23 -4.24
N GLU A 55 -3.95 8.24 -4.08
CA GLU A 55 -4.60 8.63 -2.82
C GLU A 55 -5.39 7.45 -2.26
N GLN A 56 -5.13 7.12 -0.99
CA GLN A 56 -5.77 6.03 -0.27
C GLN A 56 -6.70 6.60 0.80
N PHE A 57 -7.93 6.14 0.79
CA PHE A 57 -8.96 6.53 1.74
C PHE A 57 -9.33 5.31 2.61
N SER A 58 -8.69 5.17 3.76
CA SER A 58 -9.02 4.13 4.76
C SER A 58 -10.38 4.37 5.43
N ILE A 59 -10.86 5.61 5.39
CA ILE A 59 -12.21 6.01 5.75
C ILE A 59 -12.89 6.53 4.48
N PRO A 60 -14.18 6.22 4.24
CA PRO A 60 -14.89 6.68 3.06
C PRO A 60 -14.68 8.18 2.81
N PRO A 61 -14.21 8.60 1.64
CA PRO A 61 -13.97 10.00 1.35
C PRO A 61 -15.28 10.77 1.18
N THR A 62 -15.24 12.05 1.51
CA THR A 62 -16.28 12.98 1.08
C THR A 62 -16.20 13.19 -0.44
N GLU A 63 -17.30 13.62 -1.07
CA GLU A 63 -17.32 13.93 -2.52
C GLU A 63 -16.22 14.92 -2.91
N LYS A 64 -15.97 15.95 -2.09
CA LYS A 64 -14.91 16.94 -2.33
C LYS A 64 -13.50 16.34 -2.28
N GLN A 65 -13.26 15.38 -1.40
CA GLN A 65 -11.97 14.67 -1.34
C GLN A 65 -11.79 13.76 -2.56
N PHE A 66 -12.86 13.06 -2.94
CA PHE A 66 -12.86 12.21 -4.12
C PHE A 66 -12.67 13.02 -5.42
N ASP A 67 -13.36 14.15 -5.58
CA ASP A 67 -13.21 15.08 -6.72
C ASP A 67 -11.75 15.51 -6.89
N ARG A 68 -11.12 15.96 -5.81
CA ARG A 68 -9.70 16.35 -5.83
C ARG A 68 -8.79 15.19 -6.25
N ALA A 69 -8.97 14.02 -5.64
CA ALA A 69 -8.16 12.84 -5.92
C ALA A 69 -8.32 12.37 -7.37
N PHE A 70 -9.56 12.39 -7.88
CA PHE A 70 -9.83 12.04 -9.26
C PHE A 70 -9.13 12.98 -10.25
N HIS A 71 -9.27 14.28 -10.07
CA HIS A 71 -8.65 15.26 -10.99
C HIS A 71 -7.13 15.22 -10.93
N GLU A 72 -6.53 15.00 -9.77
CA GLU A 72 -5.08 14.83 -9.64
C GLU A 72 -4.60 13.58 -10.38
N ALA A 73 -5.26 12.43 -10.17
CA ALA A 73 -4.92 11.19 -10.85
C ALA A 73 -5.18 11.24 -12.35
N ASN A 74 -6.23 11.94 -12.81
CA ASN A 74 -6.63 12.01 -14.23
C ASN A 74 -5.72 12.89 -15.09
N ARG A 75 -4.80 13.65 -14.51
CA ARG A 75 -3.74 14.36 -15.25
C ARG A 75 -2.91 13.42 -16.15
N HIS A 76 -3.00 12.12 -15.89
CA HIS A 76 -2.26 11.06 -16.57
C HIS A 76 -3.14 10.14 -17.44
N HIS A 77 -4.28 10.66 -17.92
CA HIS A 77 -5.17 10.00 -18.89
C HIS A 77 -5.77 8.66 -18.43
N GLY A 78 -6.46 8.69 -17.31
CA GLY A 78 -7.24 7.58 -16.80
C GLY A 78 -6.98 7.31 -15.33
N VAL A 79 -8.05 7.04 -14.63
CA VAL A 79 -8.07 6.81 -13.18
C VAL A 79 -8.63 5.43 -12.90
N LEU A 80 -7.92 4.68 -12.08
CA LEU A 80 -8.44 3.47 -11.46
C LEU A 80 -8.98 3.83 -10.07
N ILE A 81 -10.23 3.48 -9.83
CA ILE A 81 -10.87 3.55 -8.52
C ILE A 81 -11.09 2.13 -8.07
N GLU A 82 -10.52 1.76 -6.94
CA GLU A 82 -10.56 0.40 -6.41
C GLU A 82 -10.96 0.41 -4.94
N MET A 83 -11.70 -0.62 -4.52
CA MET A 83 -11.92 -0.87 -3.11
C MET A 83 -10.59 -1.19 -2.44
N MET A 84 -10.36 -0.64 -1.27
CA MET A 84 -9.16 -0.90 -0.49
C MET A 84 -9.26 -2.30 0.12
N ALA A 85 -8.31 -3.16 -0.22
CA ALA A 85 -8.20 -4.47 0.40
C ALA A 85 -7.78 -4.34 1.86
N ARG A 86 -8.26 -5.25 2.71
CA ARG A 86 -7.84 -5.35 4.12
C ARG A 86 -6.59 -6.19 4.22
N GLY A 87 -5.71 -5.85 5.14
CA GLY A 87 -4.48 -6.59 5.38
C GLY A 87 -3.22 -5.79 5.11
N THR A 88 -2.10 -6.47 5.14
CA THR A 88 -0.76 -5.93 4.90
C THR A 88 -0.33 -6.23 3.47
N THR A 89 0.34 -5.29 2.81
CA THR A 89 0.90 -5.49 1.48
C THR A 89 2.26 -6.17 1.56
N TYR A 90 2.38 -7.29 0.88
CA TYR A 90 3.62 -8.05 0.72
C TYR A 90 4.11 -7.96 -0.71
N HIS A 91 5.41 -7.69 -0.87
CA HIS A 91 6.08 -7.51 -2.16
C HIS A 91 6.86 -8.76 -2.53
N PHE A 92 6.39 -9.51 -3.50
CA PHE A 92 7.03 -10.74 -4.00
C PHE A 92 7.96 -10.39 -5.15
N THR A 93 9.24 -10.71 -5.02
CA THR A 93 10.22 -10.62 -6.10
C THR A 93 10.33 -11.98 -6.78
N ILE A 94 10.06 -12.03 -8.08
CA ILE A 94 10.03 -13.27 -8.87
C ILE A 94 11.07 -13.19 -9.98
N ILE A 95 11.85 -14.28 -10.14
CA ILE A 95 12.73 -14.50 -11.29
C ILE A 95 12.50 -15.92 -11.81
N GLY A 96 12.10 -16.01 -13.07
CA GLY A 96 11.73 -17.29 -13.69
C GLY A 96 10.53 -17.92 -12.96
N GLN A 97 10.76 -19.09 -12.38
CA GLN A 97 9.74 -19.83 -11.64
C GLN A 97 10.03 -19.87 -10.12
N GLN A 98 10.75 -18.86 -9.61
CA GLN A 98 11.12 -18.81 -8.20
C GLN A 98 10.75 -17.47 -7.58
N VAL A 99 10.20 -17.52 -6.38
CA VAL A 99 10.07 -16.36 -5.51
C VAL A 99 11.37 -16.21 -4.76
N LEU A 100 12.11 -15.13 -5.02
CA LEU A 100 13.39 -14.87 -4.37
C LEU A 100 13.26 -14.22 -3.01
N SER A 101 12.26 -13.35 -2.86
CA SER A 101 12.02 -12.67 -1.59
C SER A 101 10.55 -12.26 -1.48
N VAL A 102 10.07 -12.24 -0.25
CA VAL A 102 8.80 -11.64 0.13
C VAL A 102 9.07 -10.59 1.20
N LEU A 103 8.80 -9.33 0.90
CA LEU A 103 9.05 -8.22 1.79
C LEU A 103 7.75 -7.59 2.26
N GLU A 104 7.60 -7.46 3.57
CA GLU A 104 6.58 -6.61 4.17
C GLU A 104 7.11 -5.17 4.24
N THR A 105 6.27 -4.20 3.89
CA THR A 105 6.58 -2.80 4.12
C THR A 105 5.75 -2.25 5.27
N ALA A 106 6.38 -1.88 6.36
CA ALA A 106 5.74 -1.14 7.44
C ALA A 106 5.78 0.37 7.17
N ALA A 107 4.76 1.09 7.63
CA ALA A 107 4.76 2.54 7.58
C ALA A 107 5.94 3.13 8.37
N ALA A 108 6.42 4.29 7.95
CA ALA A 108 7.51 4.99 8.63
C ALA A 108 7.19 5.15 10.12
N ASN A 109 8.08 4.66 10.98
CA ASN A 109 7.85 4.61 12.41
C ASN A 109 9.15 4.80 13.22
N VAL A 110 9.00 5.07 14.51
CA VAL A 110 10.06 4.99 15.52
C VAL A 110 9.58 4.20 16.73
N VAL A 111 10.51 3.59 17.44
CA VAL A 111 10.24 2.86 18.68
C VAL A 111 10.95 3.54 19.83
N GLY A 112 10.22 3.82 20.90
CA GLY A 112 10.71 4.46 22.10
C GLY A 112 11.75 3.63 22.84
N ASP A 113 12.78 4.29 23.33
CA ASP A 113 13.79 3.69 24.22
C ASP A 113 13.61 4.13 25.71
N GLY A 114 12.59 4.96 25.98
CA GLY A 114 12.31 5.52 27.28
C GLY A 114 13.20 6.71 27.67
N ARG A 115 14.01 7.23 26.74
CA ARG A 115 15.01 8.29 27.02
C ARG A 115 15.05 9.37 25.98
N LYS A 116 15.02 9.04 24.69
CA LYS A 116 15.17 9.96 23.58
C LYS A 116 13.83 10.49 23.09
N ALA A 117 13.82 11.75 22.68
CA ALA A 117 12.69 12.35 22.00
C ALA A 117 12.52 11.74 20.59
N ILE A 118 11.30 11.81 20.04
CA ILE A 118 10.98 11.29 18.70
C ILE A 118 11.96 11.79 17.64
N LYS A 119 12.30 13.08 17.65
CA LYS A 119 13.27 13.67 16.70
C LYS A 119 14.65 13.04 16.79
N GLU A 120 15.08 12.66 17.99
CA GLU A 120 16.38 12.02 18.23
C GLU A 120 16.37 10.56 17.80
N LEU A 121 15.23 9.85 18.00
CA LEU A 121 15.03 8.50 17.49
C LEU A 121 15.02 8.47 15.97
N ILE A 122 14.41 9.46 15.32
CA ILE A 122 14.46 9.64 13.85
C ILE A 122 15.90 9.83 13.38
N ALA A 123 16.66 10.73 14.01
CA ALA A 123 18.05 10.97 13.64
C ALA A 123 18.93 9.73 13.81
N LEU A 124 18.74 8.99 14.89
CA LEU A 124 19.44 7.73 15.15
C LEU A 124 19.13 6.68 14.07
N LYS A 125 17.84 6.50 13.76
CA LYS A 125 17.38 5.54 12.74
C LYS A 125 17.91 5.93 11.35
N ASN A 126 17.93 7.20 11.03
CA ASN A 126 18.46 7.74 9.76
C ASN A 126 19.98 7.55 9.61
N GLY A 127 20.73 7.49 10.70
CA GLY A 127 22.17 7.22 10.67
C GLY A 127 22.55 5.88 10.03
N HIS A 128 21.62 4.94 9.96
CA HIS A 128 21.80 3.60 9.38
C HIS A 128 21.05 3.42 8.04
N ARG A 129 20.54 4.52 7.45
CA ARG A 129 19.72 4.46 6.22
C ARG A 129 20.34 5.23 5.08
N ALA A 130 20.16 4.70 3.86
CA ALA A 130 20.46 5.46 2.65
C ALA A 130 19.60 6.74 2.60
N THR A 131 20.14 7.82 2.07
CA THR A 131 19.50 9.15 2.01
C THR A 131 18.09 9.10 1.40
N SER A 132 17.89 8.26 0.38
CA SER A 132 16.59 8.08 -0.28
C SER A 132 15.52 7.38 0.58
N ARG A 133 15.90 6.80 1.71
CA ARG A 133 15.01 6.06 2.63
C ARG A 133 14.94 6.67 4.03
N GLN A 134 15.49 7.86 4.21
CA GLN A 134 15.46 8.53 5.50
C GLN A 134 14.05 8.97 5.89
N LEU A 135 13.75 8.80 7.18
CA LEU A 135 12.55 9.34 7.80
C LEU A 135 12.60 10.86 7.73
N GLN A 136 11.51 11.47 7.28
CA GLN A 136 11.38 12.93 7.22
C GLN A 136 10.41 13.41 8.28
N LEU A 137 10.82 14.42 9.04
CA LEU A 137 9.96 15.12 9.99
C LEU A 137 9.29 16.32 9.31
N ASP A 138 8.65 16.07 8.19
CA ASP A 138 7.95 17.05 7.37
C ASP A 138 6.59 17.46 7.95
N ALA A 139 5.84 18.29 7.24
CA ALA A 139 4.52 18.74 7.67
C ALA A 139 3.51 17.59 7.79
N SER A 140 3.66 16.50 6.99
CA SER A 140 2.80 15.33 7.07
C SER A 140 3.09 14.52 8.33
N ALA A 141 4.35 14.21 8.60
CA ALA A 141 4.78 13.52 9.82
C ALA A 141 4.36 14.27 11.08
N ARG A 142 4.51 15.61 11.08
CA ARG A 142 4.07 16.45 12.22
C ARG A 142 2.56 16.40 12.43
N ARG A 143 1.75 16.40 11.35
CA ARG A 143 0.28 16.21 11.46
C ARG A 143 -0.06 14.83 12.02
N GLN A 144 0.66 13.79 11.57
CA GLN A 144 0.46 12.42 12.04
C GLN A 144 0.80 12.28 13.53
N LEU A 145 1.88 12.90 14.00
CA LEU A 145 2.22 12.95 15.42
C LEU A 145 1.14 13.69 16.22
N LYS A 146 0.68 14.84 15.73
CA LYS A 146 -0.38 15.62 16.39
C LYS A 146 -1.70 14.83 16.50
N ALA A 147 -2.05 14.03 15.48
CA ALA A 147 -3.21 13.16 15.52
C ALA A 147 -3.12 12.08 16.60
N GLN A 148 -1.90 11.72 16.99
CA GLN A 148 -1.59 10.77 18.08
C GLN A 148 -1.34 11.50 19.42
N ALA A 149 -1.65 12.79 19.53
CA ALA A 149 -1.38 13.65 20.68
C ALA A 149 0.13 13.72 21.07
N LEU A 150 1.02 13.66 20.08
CA LEU A 150 2.47 13.66 20.24
C LEU A 150 3.11 14.86 19.53
N THR A 151 4.33 15.21 19.98
CA THR A 151 5.21 16.20 19.35
C THR A 151 6.58 15.60 19.05
N PRO A 152 7.40 16.21 18.20
CA PRO A 152 8.77 15.75 17.97
C PRO A 152 9.65 15.69 19.23
N GLU A 153 9.31 16.47 20.24
CA GLU A 153 10.00 16.55 21.53
C GLU A 153 9.52 15.51 22.55
N THR A 154 8.44 14.80 22.25
CA THR A 154 7.90 13.77 23.15
C THR A 154 8.87 12.61 23.30
N VAL A 155 9.15 12.22 24.55
CA VAL A 155 9.89 11.01 24.89
C VAL A 155 8.90 9.86 25.01
N LEU A 156 9.07 8.83 24.16
CA LEU A 156 8.21 7.65 24.12
C LEU A 156 8.61 6.66 25.21
N GLN A 157 7.64 5.91 25.70
CA GLN A 157 7.92 4.78 26.60
C GLN A 157 8.75 3.72 25.83
N ARG A 158 9.53 2.95 26.57
CA ARG A 158 10.33 1.87 26.00
C ARG A 158 9.43 0.84 25.31
N GLY A 159 9.69 0.56 24.03
CA GLY A 159 8.90 -0.35 23.20
C GLY A 159 7.65 0.29 22.57
N GLN A 160 7.30 1.52 22.93
CA GLN A 160 6.17 2.21 22.31
C GLN A 160 6.51 2.56 20.86
N GLN A 161 5.74 2.00 19.92
CA GLN A 161 5.87 2.31 18.49
C GLN A 161 4.95 3.47 18.09
N VAL A 162 5.48 4.41 17.33
CA VAL A 162 4.76 5.57 16.82
C VAL A 162 5.00 5.70 15.31
N PHE A 163 3.92 5.81 14.56
CA PHE A 163 3.95 5.94 13.10
C PHE A 163 4.03 7.42 12.67
N LEU A 164 4.91 7.69 11.72
CA LEU A 164 5.13 9.01 11.12
C LEU A 164 4.32 9.22 9.84
N THR A 165 3.89 8.11 9.20
CA THR A 165 3.05 8.10 8.00
C THR A 165 1.92 7.11 8.16
N THR A 166 0.83 7.29 7.40
CA THR A 166 -0.28 6.33 7.33
C THR A 166 -0.06 5.27 6.25
N ALA A 167 0.68 5.62 5.20
CA ALA A 167 0.97 4.70 4.10
C ALA A 167 2.30 3.97 4.32
N ALA A 168 2.28 2.66 4.15
CA ALA A 168 3.46 1.83 4.15
C ALA A 168 4.11 1.88 2.75
N HIS A 169 5.21 2.63 2.62
CA HIS A 169 5.97 2.71 1.38
C HIS A 169 7.46 2.91 1.67
N PRO A 170 8.37 2.16 1.00
CA PRO A 170 9.82 2.26 1.26
C PRO A 170 10.38 3.67 1.04
N GLN A 171 9.88 4.40 0.04
CA GLN A 171 10.35 5.76 -0.28
C GLN A 171 9.86 6.82 0.70
N THR A 172 8.86 6.53 1.53
CA THR A 172 8.43 7.40 2.62
C THR A 172 9.08 7.06 3.95
N GLY A 173 10.17 6.29 3.94
CA GLY A 173 10.90 5.89 5.13
C GLY A 173 10.33 4.65 5.82
N GLY A 174 9.47 3.88 5.14
CA GLY A 174 8.98 2.59 5.65
C GLY A 174 10.09 1.58 5.89
N ASP A 175 9.90 0.71 6.88
CA ASP A 175 10.78 -0.43 7.13
C ASP A 175 10.42 -1.58 6.19
N LEU A 176 11.43 -2.35 5.81
CA LEU A 176 11.25 -3.59 5.06
C LEU A 176 11.60 -4.76 5.97
N TYR A 177 10.71 -5.71 6.09
CA TYR A 177 10.92 -6.97 6.80
C TYR A 177 10.88 -8.12 5.80
N ASP A 178 11.92 -8.96 5.82
CA ASP A 178 11.95 -10.17 5.00
C ASP A 178 11.15 -11.25 5.72
N VAL A 179 10.09 -11.72 5.08
CA VAL A 179 9.17 -12.76 5.58
C VAL A 179 9.12 -13.95 4.63
N THR A 180 10.15 -14.12 3.80
CA THR A 180 10.20 -15.14 2.75
C THR A 180 10.00 -16.55 3.29
N ASP A 181 10.62 -16.85 4.45
CA ASP A 181 10.56 -18.17 5.06
C ASP A 181 9.34 -18.37 5.97
N GLU A 182 8.65 -17.29 6.32
CA GLU A 182 7.54 -17.30 7.29
C GLU A 182 6.17 -17.38 6.60
N ILE A 183 6.06 -16.83 5.39
CA ILE A 183 4.80 -16.76 4.66
C ILE A 183 4.38 -18.13 4.12
N ASP A 184 3.09 -18.43 4.20
CA ASP A 184 2.54 -19.69 3.65
C ASP A 184 2.84 -19.80 2.15
N ASP A 185 3.26 -20.99 1.71
CA ASP A 185 3.69 -21.25 0.33
C ASP A 185 2.57 -21.06 -0.71
N SER A 186 1.32 -21.14 -0.33
CA SER A 186 0.18 -20.90 -1.23
C SER A 186 0.19 -19.49 -1.83
N TYR A 187 0.67 -18.48 -1.07
CA TYR A 187 0.83 -17.11 -1.59
C TYR A 187 2.00 -17.00 -2.57
N LYS A 188 3.08 -17.76 -2.36
CA LYS A 188 4.19 -17.84 -3.33
C LYS A 188 3.71 -18.45 -4.65
N GLN A 189 2.90 -19.52 -4.58
CA GLN A 189 2.29 -20.12 -5.76
C GLN A 189 1.33 -19.16 -6.48
N LEU A 190 0.54 -18.39 -5.72
CA LEU A 190 -0.34 -17.37 -6.28
C LEU A 190 0.45 -16.28 -7.03
N ALA A 191 1.55 -15.81 -6.45
CA ALA A 191 2.44 -14.82 -7.06
C ALA A 191 3.11 -15.34 -8.34
N LEU A 192 3.60 -16.59 -8.33
CA LEU A 192 4.16 -17.26 -9.52
C LEU A 192 3.11 -17.42 -10.63
N LYS A 193 1.88 -17.82 -10.28
CA LYS A 193 0.77 -17.89 -11.23
C LYS A 193 0.47 -16.53 -11.85
N ALA A 194 0.51 -15.45 -11.05
CA ALA A 194 0.29 -14.09 -11.55
C ALA A 194 1.39 -13.66 -12.54
N ALA A 195 2.66 -13.90 -12.23
CA ALA A 195 3.78 -13.58 -13.11
C ALA A 195 3.70 -14.39 -14.43
N ALA A 196 3.39 -15.68 -14.35
CA ALA A 196 3.23 -16.53 -15.52
C ALA A 196 2.04 -16.12 -16.41
N THR A 197 0.90 -15.72 -15.81
CA THR A 197 -0.28 -15.24 -16.55
C THR A 197 0.03 -13.97 -17.36
N LEU A 198 0.96 -13.14 -16.88
CA LEU A 198 1.38 -11.91 -17.57
C LEU A 198 2.63 -12.11 -18.46
N ASP A 199 3.13 -13.34 -18.57
CA ASP A 199 4.37 -13.70 -19.30
C ASP A 199 5.58 -12.85 -18.89
N LEU A 200 5.75 -12.70 -17.56
CA LEU A 200 6.82 -11.90 -16.98
C LEU A 200 7.89 -12.80 -16.34
N PRO A 201 9.05 -12.98 -16.98
CA PRO A 201 10.16 -13.78 -16.42
C PRO A 201 10.82 -13.11 -15.21
N VAL A 202 10.68 -11.81 -15.07
CA VAL A 202 11.09 -11.02 -13.90
C VAL A 202 9.90 -10.13 -13.51
N ALA A 203 9.40 -10.30 -12.30
CA ALA A 203 8.24 -9.57 -11.83
C ALA A 203 8.36 -9.16 -10.36
N ALA A 204 7.70 -8.04 -10.03
CA ALA A 204 7.32 -7.68 -8.69
C ALA A 204 5.79 -7.80 -8.59
N VAL A 205 5.31 -8.62 -7.67
CA VAL A 205 3.88 -8.85 -7.43
C VAL A 205 3.54 -8.41 -6.02
N ASP A 206 2.57 -7.50 -5.91
CA ASP A 206 2.07 -7.02 -4.62
C ASP A 206 0.78 -7.77 -4.28
N ILE A 207 0.75 -8.43 -3.13
CA ILE A 207 -0.43 -9.13 -2.61
C ILE A 207 -0.77 -8.55 -1.25
N VAL A 208 -2.05 -8.21 -1.04
CA VAL A 208 -2.56 -7.82 0.27
C VAL A 208 -3.06 -9.07 0.98
N ILE A 209 -2.50 -9.35 2.15
CA ILE A 209 -2.75 -10.57 2.93
C ILE A 209 -3.13 -10.17 4.35
N ASP A 210 -4.19 -10.76 4.87
CA ASP A 210 -4.66 -10.54 6.25
C ASP A 210 -3.83 -11.35 7.25
N ASN A 211 -3.56 -12.62 6.96
CA ASN A 211 -2.74 -13.50 7.81
C ASN A 211 -1.74 -14.29 6.96
N LEU A 212 -0.47 -13.91 7.01
CA LEU A 212 0.60 -14.54 6.22
C LEU A 212 0.90 -16.00 6.61
N TYR A 213 0.49 -16.44 7.81
CA TYR A 213 0.70 -17.80 8.31
C TYR A 213 -0.42 -18.77 7.94
N ALA A 214 -1.57 -18.27 7.48
CA ALA A 214 -2.69 -19.09 7.03
C ALA A 214 -2.59 -19.34 5.52
N PRO A 215 -2.99 -20.53 5.02
CA PRO A 215 -3.07 -20.78 3.59
C PRO A 215 -4.01 -19.79 2.89
N TYR A 216 -3.69 -19.44 1.66
CA TYR A 216 -4.59 -18.68 0.79
C TYR A 216 -5.91 -19.44 0.59
N ASP A 217 -7.02 -18.82 0.91
CA ASP A 217 -8.37 -19.34 0.71
C ASP A 217 -9.12 -18.47 -0.34
N PRO A 218 -9.35 -19.01 -1.56
CA PRO A 218 -10.05 -18.28 -2.62
C PRO A 218 -11.46 -17.82 -2.23
N GLU A 219 -12.13 -18.55 -1.33
CA GLU A 219 -13.50 -18.23 -0.92
C GLU A 219 -13.54 -17.16 0.18
N ALA A 220 -12.63 -17.23 1.14
CA ALA A 220 -12.52 -16.24 2.21
C ALA A 220 -11.90 -14.93 1.71
N ASP A 221 -10.77 -15.01 1.01
CA ASP A 221 -10.03 -13.85 0.53
C ASP A 221 -10.71 -13.16 -0.67
N GLY A 222 -11.51 -13.89 -1.45
CA GLY A 222 -12.32 -13.36 -2.54
C GLY A 222 -13.59 -12.62 -2.10
N GLN A 223 -14.06 -12.83 -0.87
CA GLN A 223 -15.25 -12.15 -0.31
C GLN A 223 -14.90 -10.95 0.58
N ALA A 224 -13.65 -10.80 0.99
CA ALA A 224 -13.19 -9.70 1.85
C ALA A 224 -13.09 -8.33 1.14
N ASN A 225 -13.57 -8.22 -0.10
CA ASN A 225 -13.52 -7.01 -0.91
C ASN A 225 -14.90 -6.46 -1.24
#